data_995f55ecf5e206485ae48de4bfe89543
#
_entry.id   995f55ecf5e206485ae48de4bfe89543
#
_cell.length_a   1.000
_cell.length_b   1.000
_cell.length_c   1.000
_cell.angle_alpha   90.00
_cell.angle_beta   90.00
_cell.angle_gamma   90.00
#
_symmetry.space_group_name_H-M   'P 1'
#
loop_
_entity.id
_entity.type
_entity.pdbx_description
1 polymer ?
#
loop_
_entity_poly.entity_id
_entity_poly.type
_entity_poly.pdbx_seq_one_letter_code
_entity_poly.pdbx_strand_id
1 'polypeptide(L)'
;TRVSYDHEIIVMPNFGSNDYLYAKVSLLNSKINENDTVFLKDLGFKDAQKINSIKIEPIIDVYKFVGNDEQRLELIKLMAEDGGLTKSVENKLTSKNYPFHALSITSSKRVTKEGFGNPLMQYLNDSEYYSNLKKENLKNLEINSKANDSIIKQIDGLLNDYNKNTKGSTSSLVYY
;
A
#
# COMPACT_ATOMS: atom_id res chain seq x y z
N THR A 1 -24.72 21.37 -20.81
CA THR A 1 -24.16 20.12 -20.21
C THR A 1 -22.82 20.51 -19.60
N ARG A 2 -22.68 20.37 -18.27
CA ARG A 2 -21.42 20.66 -17.58
C ARG A 2 -20.51 19.44 -17.77
N VAL A 3 -19.40 19.61 -18.45
CA VAL A 3 -18.41 18.54 -18.64
C VAL A 3 -17.68 18.33 -17.31
N SER A 4 -17.62 17.09 -16.83
CA SER A 4 -16.86 16.66 -15.68
C SER A 4 -15.77 15.69 -16.13
N TYR A 5 -14.61 15.78 -15.50
CA TYR A 5 -13.47 14.90 -15.71
C TYR A 5 -13.24 14.12 -14.42
N ASP A 6 -13.20 12.80 -14.54
CA ASP A 6 -12.91 11.92 -13.42
C ASP A 6 -11.52 11.32 -13.60
N HIS A 7 -10.72 11.38 -12.53
CA HIS A 7 -9.38 10.82 -12.45
C HIS A 7 -9.34 9.85 -11.28
N GLU A 8 -8.66 8.74 -11.46
CA GLU A 8 -8.48 7.75 -10.40
C GLU A 8 -7.00 7.47 -10.17
N ILE A 9 -6.61 7.40 -8.90
CA ILE A 9 -5.26 7.04 -8.46
C ILE A 9 -5.40 5.90 -7.44
N ILE A 10 -4.74 4.78 -7.72
CA ILE A 10 -4.69 3.67 -6.77
C ILE A 10 -3.52 3.90 -5.80
N VAL A 11 -3.80 3.84 -4.51
CA VAL A 11 -2.83 4.01 -3.44
C VAL A 11 -2.81 2.79 -2.52
N MET A 12 -1.64 2.50 -1.97
CA MET A 12 -1.43 1.46 -0.98
C MET A 12 -0.78 2.08 0.26
N PRO A 13 -1.56 2.32 1.34
CA PRO A 13 -1.02 2.84 2.59
C PRO A 13 -0.06 1.84 3.23
N ASN A 14 1.08 2.32 3.70
CA ASN A 14 2.06 1.51 4.41
C ASN A 14 1.98 1.75 5.92
N PHE A 15 2.53 0.83 6.72
CA PHE A 15 2.65 0.98 8.17
C PHE A 15 1.32 1.21 8.91
N GLY A 16 0.21 0.68 8.38
CA GLY A 16 -1.11 0.86 8.98
C GLY A 16 -1.65 2.30 8.90
N SER A 17 -1.17 3.11 7.95
CA SER A 17 -1.55 4.53 7.81
C SER A 17 -2.92 4.77 7.18
N ASN A 18 -3.82 3.77 7.14
CA ASN A 18 -5.14 3.88 6.52
C ASN A 18 -5.95 5.03 7.10
N ASP A 19 -6.11 5.09 8.43
CA ASP A 19 -6.90 6.15 9.07
C ASP A 19 -6.32 7.54 8.84
N TYR A 20 -5.00 7.65 8.85
CA TYR A 20 -4.30 8.90 8.51
C TYR A 20 -4.58 9.33 7.08
N LEU A 21 -4.50 8.41 6.11
CA LEU A 21 -4.80 8.68 4.71
C LEU A 21 -6.25 9.16 4.53
N TYR A 22 -7.21 8.46 5.15
CA TYR A 22 -8.63 8.85 5.09
C TYR A 22 -8.89 10.22 5.73
N ALA A 23 -8.27 10.51 6.87
CA ALA A 23 -8.37 11.82 7.52
C ALA A 23 -7.79 12.95 6.65
N LYS A 24 -6.63 12.73 6.03
CA LYS A 24 -6.01 13.69 5.11
C LYS A 24 -6.88 13.97 3.89
N VAL A 25 -7.44 12.94 3.26
CA VAL A 25 -8.34 13.09 2.10
C VAL A 25 -9.63 13.81 2.50
N SER A 26 -10.20 13.48 3.66
CA SER A 26 -11.39 14.14 4.18
C SER A 26 -11.15 15.63 4.43
N LEU A 27 -10.02 15.97 5.07
CA LEU A 27 -9.65 17.37 5.29
C LEU A 27 -9.46 18.13 3.97
N LEU A 28 -8.74 17.53 3.02
CA LEU A 28 -8.51 18.13 1.72
C LEU A 28 -9.84 18.37 0.98
N ASN A 29 -10.76 17.40 1.01
CA ASN A 29 -12.08 17.54 0.38
C ASN A 29 -12.91 18.64 1.05
N SER A 30 -12.87 18.77 2.38
CA SER A 30 -13.50 19.89 3.10
C SER A 30 -12.95 21.24 2.63
N LYS A 31 -11.64 21.37 2.54
CA LYS A 31 -10.96 22.59 2.10
C LYS A 31 -11.28 22.95 0.64
N ILE A 32 -11.43 21.96 -0.23
CA ILE A 32 -11.90 22.16 -1.61
C ILE A 32 -13.34 22.69 -1.61
N ASN A 33 -14.24 22.08 -0.82
CA ASN A 33 -15.64 22.49 -0.74
C ASN A 33 -15.83 23.90 -0.15
N GLU A 34 -14.98 24.27 0.81
CA GLU A 34 -14.93 25.60 1.42
C GLU A 34 -14.32 26.66 0.50
N ASN A 35 -13.73 26.25 -0.63
CA ASN A 35 -12.93 27.12 -1.53
C ASN A 35 -11.78 27.82 -0.78
N ASP A 36 -11.14 27.12 0.18
CA ASP A 36 -9.98 27.64 0.92
C ASP A 36 -8.75 27.73 0.03
N THR A 37 -8.72 28.77 -0.80
CA THR A 37 -7.66 28.95 -1.81
C THR A 37 -6.29 29.23 -1.18
N VAL A 38 -6.24 29.74 0.05
CA VAL A 38 -4.97 30.00 0.75
C VAL A 38 -4.35 28.68 1.12
N PHE A 39 -5.07 27.82 1.84
CA PHE A 39 -4.62 26.49 2.23
C PHE A 39 -4.16 25.65 1.00
N LEU A 40 -4.96 25.66 -0.05
CA LEU A 40 -4.67 24.88 -1.26
C LEU A 40 -3.43 25.38 -2.01
N LYS A 41 -3.22 26.70 -2.06
CA LYS A 41 -2.01 27.30 -2.65
C LYS A 41 -0.77 27.01 -1.84
N ASP A 42 -0.84 27.08 -0.52
CA ASP A 42 0.28 26.77 0.39
C ASP A 42 0.74 25.32 0.24
N LEU A 43 -0.18 24.40 -0.07
CA LEU A 43 0.13 23.01 -0.42
C LEU A 43 0.62 22.83 -1.87
N GLY A 44 0.71 23.89 -2.65
CA GLY A 44 1.23 23.87 -4.03
C GLY A 44 0.20 23.48 -5.09
N PHE A 45 -1.11 23.41 -4.77
CA PHE A 45 -2.16 23.10 -5.73
C PHE A 45 -2.44 24.27 -6.68
N LYS A 46 -1.83 24.26 -7.86
CA LYS A 46 -2.07 25.28 -8.91
C LYS A 46 -3.43 25.13 -9.58
N ASP A 47 -3.91 23.89 -9.66
CA ASP A 47 -5.18 23.53 -10.32
C ASP A 47 -6.36 23.38 -9.33
N ALA A 48 -6.20 23.84 -8.08
CA ALA A 48 -7.21 23.67 -7.02
C ALA A 48 -8.62 24.11 -7.42
N GLN A 49 -8.73 25.25 -8.09
CA GLN A 49 -10.03 25.81 -8.54
C GLN A 49 -10.74 24.95 -9.60
N LYS A 50 -10.04 23.99 -10.21
CA LYS A 50 -10.63 23.08 -11.19
C LYS A 50 -11.24 21.85 -10.53
N ILE A 51 -10.85 21.55 -9.27
CA ILE A 51 -11.28 20.37 -8.54
C ILE A 51 -12.63 20.63 -7.89
N ASN A 52 -13.56 19.71 -8.10
CA ASN A 52 -14.89 19.75 -7.49
C ASN A 52 -14.94 18.92 -6.21
N SER A 53 -14.32 17.74 -6.22
CA SER A 53 -14.29 16.85 -5.06
C SER A 53 -13.14 15.84 -5.15
N ILE A 54 -12.74 15.35 -3.99
CA ILE A 54 -11.83 14.21 -3.86
C ILE A 54 -12.43 13.21 -2.88
N LYS A 55 -12.39 11.93 -3.23
CA LYS A 55 -12.92 10.84 -2.40
C LYS A 55 -11.90 9.72 -2.34
N ILE A 56 -11.99 8.92 -1.28
CA ILE A 56 -11.20 7.70 -1.14
C ILE A 56 -12.13 6.55 -0.77
N GLU A 57 -11.95 5.45 -1.47
CA GLU A 57 -12.73 4.23 -1.24
C GLU A 57 -11.79 3.01 -1.27
N PRO A 58 -12.02 1.98 -0.46
CA PRO A 58 -11.23 0.77 -0.51
C PRO A 58 -11.52 -0.01 -1.80
N ILE A 59 -10.50 -0.61 -2.39
CA ILE A 59 -10.67 -1.56 -3.48
C ILE A 59 -10.87 -2.94 -2.86
N ILE A 60 -12.10 -3.44 -2.97
CA ILE A 60 -12.51 -4.69 -2.39
C ILE A 60 -12.12 -5.83 -3.33
N ASP A 61 -11.15 -6.65 -2.91
CA ASP A 61 -10.77 -7.85 -3.63
C ASP A 61 -11.52 -9.05 -3.07
N VAL A 62 -12.69 -9.31 -3.64
CA VAL A 62 -13.55 -10.44 -3.24
C VAL A 62 -12.83 -11.77 -3.39
N TYR A 63 -11.95 -11.92 -4.39
CA TYR A 63 -11.19 -13.15 -4.64
C TYR A 63 -10.18 -13.46 -3.53
N LYS A 64 -9.56 -12.43 -2.94
CA LYS A 64 -8.70 -12.63 -1.77
C LYS A 64 -9.48 -13.01 -0.52
N PHE A 65 -10.73 -12.57 -0.43
CA PHE A 65 -11.59 -12.94 0.70
C PHE A 65 -12.05 -14.40 0.59
N VAL A 66 -12.30 -14.88 -0.63
CA VAL A 66 -12.73 -16.28 -0.87
C VAL A 66 -11.60 -17.24 -0.56
N GLY A 67 -10.35 -16.92 -0.95
CA GLY A 67 -9.20 -17.81 -0.77
C GLY A 67 -9.48 -19.22 -1.29
N ASN A 68 -8.68 -20.21 -0.86
CA ASN A 68 -8.91 -21.63 -1.15
C ASN A 68 -9.75 -22.34 -0.05
N ASP A 69 -10.56 -21.59 0.68
CA ASP A 69 -11.34 -22.08 1.82
C ASP A 69 -12.80 -22.24 1.41
N GLU A 70 -13.22 -23.50 1.24
CA GLU A 70 -14.59 -23.87 0.84
C GLU A 70 -15.64 -23.29 1.83
N GLN A 71 -15.31 -23.21 3.12
CA GLN A 71 -16.24 -22.68 4.14
C GLN A 71 -16.47 -21.17 3.95
N ARG A 72 -15.45 -20.42 3.52
CA ARG A 72 -15.59 -18.99 3.19
C ARG A 72 -16.41 -18.79 1.94
N LEU A 73 -16.24 -19.66 0.93
CA LEU A 73 -17.04 -19.62 -0.28
C LEU A 73 -18.52 -19.86 0.02
N GLU A 74 -18.82 -20.81 0.92
CA GLU A 74 -20.19 -21.13 1.32
C GLU A 74 -20.82 -19.99 2.13
N LEU A 75 -20.04 -19.34 3.03
CA LEU A 75 -20.47 -18.14 3.75
C LEU A 75 -20.82 -17.01 2.79
N ILE A 76 -20.00 -16.78 1.77
CA ILE A 76 -20.25 -15.74 0.76
C ILE A 76 -21.51 -16.06 -0.05
N LYS A 77 -21.75 -17.32 -0.42
CA LYS A 77 -22.97 -17.72 -1.10
C LYS A 77 -24.21 -17.44 -0.25
N LEU A 78 -24.18 -17.83 1.02
CA LEU A 78 -25.26 -17.55 1.99
C LEU A 78 -25.52 -16.05 2.14
N MET A 79 -24.45 -15.24 2.25
CA MET A 79 -24.57 -13.78 2.34
C MET A 79 -25.09 -13.16 1.03
N ALA A 80 -24.80 -13.76 -0.11
CA ALA A 80 -25.31 -13.30 -1.42
C ALA A 80 -26.81 -13.59 -1.56
N GLU A 81 -27.26 -14.75 -1.12
CA GLU A 81 -28.68 -15.15 -1.15
C GLU A 81 -29.55 -14.25 -0.27
N ASP A 82 -29.02 -13.81 0.88
CA ASP A 82 -29.73 -12.92 1.83
C ASP A 82 -29.66 -11.43 1.48
N GLY A 83 -28.98 -11.06 0.40
CA GLY A 83 -28.70 -9.65 0.06
C GLY A 83 -27.75 -8.97 1.06
N GLY A 84 -27.17 -9.73 1.97
CA GLY A 84 -26.28 -9.26 3.04
C GLY A 84 -24.86 -8.89 2.55
N LEU A 85 -24.45 -9.39 1.37
CA LEU A 85 -23.13 -9.09 0.80
C LEU A 85 -22.91 -7.59 0.61
N THR A 86 -23.88 -6.87 0.08
CA THR A 86 -23.79 -5.42 -0.14
C THR A 86 -23.66 -4.68 1.20
N LYS A 87 -24.40 -5.06 2.22
CA LYS A 87 -24.35 -4.42 3.54
C LYS A 87 -23.08 -4.75 4.33
N SER A 88 -22.54 -5.97 4.21
CA SER A 88 -21.32 -6.37 4.91
C SER A 88 -20.07 -5.79 4.25
N VAL A 89 -20.09 -5.63 2.95
CA VAL A 89 -19.02 -4.99 2.16
C VAL A 89 -19.03 -3.47 2.37
N GLU A 90 -20.18 -2.88 2.56
CA GLU A 90 -20.33 -1.45 2.92
C GLU A 90 -19.94 -1.15 4.36
N ASN A 91 -19.67 -2.14 5.19
CA ASN A 91 -19.29 -1.91 6.57
C ASN A 91 -17.90 -1.25 6.63
N LYS A 92 -17.90 0.08 6.75
CA LYS A 92 -16.74 0.98 6.70
C LYS A 92 -15.59 0.59 7.63
N LEU A 93 -15.85 -0.18 8.68
CA LEU A 93 -14.85 -0.66 9.62
C LEU A 93 -13.96 -1.78 9.06
N THR A 94 -14.53 -2.68 8.27
CA THR A 94 -13.78 -3.76 7.62
C THR A 94 -13.10 -3.30 6.33
N SER A 95 -13.71 -2.35 5.64
CA SER A 95 -13.25 -1.89 4.32
C SER A 95 -11.93 -1.12 4.36
N LYS A 96 -11.62 -0.42 5.45
CA LYS A 96 -10.36 0.31 5.61
C LYS A 96 -9.11 -0.60 5.70
N ASN A 97 -9.29 -1.87 6.00
CA ASN A 97 -8.19 -2.83 6.14
C ASN A 97 -7.75 -3.45 4.81
N TYR A 98 -8.41 -3.11 3.70
CA TYR A 98 -7.93 -3.54 2.38
C TYR A 98 -6.61 -2.85 2.03
N PRO A 99 -5.70 -3.55 1.32
CA PRO A 99 -4.38 -3.01 1.02
C PRO A 99 -4.40 -1.88 -0.03
N PHE A 100 -5.41 -1.88 -0.92
CA PHE A 100 -5.50 -0.91 -2.00
C PHE A 100 -6.74 -0.04 -1.85
N HIS A 101 -6.57 1.26 -2.15
CA HIS A 101 -7.63 2.24 -2.11
C HIS A 101 -7.61 3.07 -3.40
N ALA A 102 -8.79 3.41 -3.90
CA ALA A 102 -8.98 4.28 -5.04
C ALA A 102 -9.23 5.72 -4.55
N LEU A 103 -8.38 6.64 -5.00
CA LEU A 103 -8.59 8.09 -4.87
C LEU A 103 -9.26 8.57 -6.14
N SER A 104 -10.55 8.93 -6.03
CA SER A 104 -11.35 9.49 -7.13
C SER A 104 -11.39 11.00 -7.04
N ILE A 105 -10.96 11.68 -8.11
CA ILE A 105 -10.85 13.13 -8.20
C ILE A 105 -11.78 13.59 -9.33
N THR A 106 -12.79 14.38 -8.98
CA THR A 106 -13.72 14.97 -9.95
C THR A 106 -13.34 16.41 -10.19
N SER A 107 -13.18 16.80 -11.45
CA SER A 107 -12.78 18.17 -11.84
C SER A 107 -13.64 18.75 -12.94
N SER A 108 -13.76 20.08 -12.96
CA SER A 108 -14.50 20.84 -13.99
C SER A 108 -13.69 21.04 -15.27
N LYS A 109 -12.37 20.95 -15.19
CA LYS A 109 -11.44 21.06 -16.32
C LYS A 109 -10.30 20.06 -16.12
N ARG A 110 -9.59 19.75 -17.21
CA ARG A 110 -8.43 18.87 -17.17
C ARG A 110 -7.40 19.39 -16.17
N VAL A 111 -6.95 18.54 -15.27
CA VAL A 111 -5.87 18.81 -14.30
C VAL A 111 -4.57 18.20 -14.78
N THR A 112 -3.46 18.81 -14.36
CA THR A 112 -2.12 18.34 -14.71
C THR A 112 -1.49 17.61 -13.54
N LYS A 113 -0.54 16.74 -13.86
CA LYS A 113 0.24 16.03 -12.85
C LYS A 113 0.99 17.02 -11.95
N GLU A 114 1.57 18.06 -12.54
CA GLU A 114 2.34 19.10 -11.84
C GLU A 114 1.45 20.04 -11.03
N GLY A 115 0.26 20.35 -11.54
CA GLY A 115 -0.67 21.30 -10.92
C GLY A 115 -1.50 20.71 -9.80
N PHE A 116 -1.68 19.38 -9.78
CA PHE A 116 -2.49 18.71 -8.75
C PHE A 116 -1.90 17.37 -8.29
N GLY A 117 -1.48 16.49 -9.19
CA GLY A 117 -1.05 15.14 -8.85
C GLY A 117 0.16 15.09 -7.90
N ASN A 118 1.23 15.81 -8.25
CA ASN A 118 2.45 15.85 -7.43
C ASN A 118 2.20 16.50 -6.05
N PRO A 119 1.54 17.69 -5.95
CA PRO A 119 1.17 18.27 -4.67
C PRO A 119 0.29 17.34 -3.82
N LEU A 120 -0.66 16.63 -4.43
CA LEU A 120 -1.49 15.66 -3.73
C LEU A 120 -0.65 14.55 -3.10
N MET A 121 0.24 13.92 -3.88
CA MET A 121 1.11 12.87 -3.37
C MET A 121 2.06 13.37 -2.29
N GLN A 122 2.59 14.59 -2.43
CA GLN A 122 3.40 15.21 -1.39
C GLN A 122 2.59 15.44 -0.11
N TYR A 123 1.41 16.03 -0.21
CA TYR A 123 0.52 16.26 0.92
C TYR A 123 0.15 14.96 1.65
N LEU A 124 -0.19 13.89 0.93
CA LEU A 124 -0.57 12.61 1.53
C LEU A 124 0.60 11.93 2.24
N ASN A 125 1.84 12.12 1.75
CA ASN A 125 3.05 11.54 2.33
C ASN A 125 3.71 12.45 3.38
N ASP A 126 3.21 13.66 3.61
CA ASP A 126 3.75 14.62 4.57
C ASP A 126 3.33 14.24 6.00
N SER A 127 4.15 13.37 6.62
CA SER A 127 4.01 12.97 8.01
C SER A 127 5.38 12.63 8.58
N GLU A 128 5.79 13.38 9.59
CA GLU A 128 7.04 13.13 10.30
C GLU A 128 7.06 11.74 10.95
N TYR A 129 5.95 11.34 11.58
CA TYR A 129 5.81 10.03 12.22
C TYR A 129 6.07 8.89 11.23
N TYR A 130 5.36 8.85 10.09
CA TYR A 130 5.53 7.79 9.11
C TYR A 130 6.86 7.86 8.37
N SER A 131 7.43 9.06 8.19
CA SER A 131 8.78 9.22 7.65
C SER A 131 9.84 8.63 8.56
N ASN A 132 9.73 8.84 9.87
CA ASN A 132 10.63 8.25 10.86
C ASN A 132 10.45 6.73 10.93
N LEU A 133 9.21 6.25 10.96
CA LEU A 133 8.91 4.82 10.95
C LEU A 133 9.50 4.13 9.70
N LYS A 134 9.41 4.76 8.54
CA LYS A 134 10.03 4.27 7.30
C LYS A 134 11.56 4.19 7.43
N LYS A 135 12.21 5.20 7.97
CA LYS A 135 13.67 5.22 8.18
C LYS A 135 14.12 4.08 9.09
N GLU A 136 13.42 3.88 10.21
CA GLU A 136 13.74 2.80 11.15
C GLU A 136 13.53 1.41 10.51
N ASN A 137 12.46 1.20 9.76
CA ASN A 137 12.24 -0.06 9.06
C ASN A 137 13.32 -0.33 8.01
N LEU A 138 13.72 0.68 7.22
CA LEU A 138 14.80 0.51 6.24
C LEU A 138 16.11 0.14 6.92
N LYS A 139 16.46 0.80 8.04
CA LYS A 139 17.65 0.48 8.82
C LYS A 139 17.63 -0.97 9.35
N ASN A 140 16.47 -1.42 9.86
CA ASN A 140 16.32 -2.79 10.33
C ASN A 140 16.45 -3.81 9.19
N LEU A 141 15.91 -3.51 8.01
CA LEU A 141 16.07 -4.35 6.83
C LEU A 141 17.53 -4.44 6.38
N GLU A 142 18.28 -3.34 6.40
CA GLU A 142 19.73 -3.33 6.09
C GLU A 142 20.54 -4.19 7.08
N ILE A 143 20.23 -4.08 8.37
CA ILE A 143 20.89 -4.88 9.41
C ILE A 143 20.61 -6.39 9.18
N ASN A 144 19.34 -6.75 8.94
CA ASN A 144 18.95 -8.12 8.69
C ASN A 144 19.58 -8.68 7.40
N SER A 145 19.65 -7.88 6.35
CA SER A 145 20.31 -8.26 5.10
C SER A 145 21.79 -8.58 5.33
N LYS A 146 22.51 -7.70 6.02
CA LYS A 146 23.94 -7.92 6.35
C LYS A 146 24.15 -9.14 7.23
N ALA A 147 23.25 -9.38 8.19
CA ALA A 147 23.29 -10.58 9.04
C ALA A 147 23.10 -11.87 8.20
N ASN A 148 22.12 -11.87 7.30
CA ASN A 148 21.87 -12.99 6.40
C ASN A 148 23.06 -13.25 5.47
N ASP A 149 23.67 -12.21 4.89
CA ASP A 149 24.87 -12.33 4.05
C ASP A 149 26.05 -12.95 4.84
N SER A 150 26.19 -12.58 6.12
CA SER A 150 27.21 -13.16 6.99
C SER A 150 26.95 -14.66 7.26
N ILE A 151 25.70 -15.05 7.51
CA ILE A 151 25.31 -16.45 7.70
C ILE A 151 25.56 -17.26 6.43
N ILE A 152 25.21 -16.74 5.27
CA ILE A 152 25.46 -17.40 3.97
C ILE A 152 26.97 -17.66 3.78
N LYS A 153 27.82 -16.66 4.04
CA LYS A 153 29.27 -16.81 3.95
C LYS A 153 29.83 -17.88 4.90
N GLN A 154 29.27 -17.96 6.11
CA GLN A 154 29.66 -19.00 7.08
C GLN A 154 29.27 -20.41 6.59
N ILE A 155 28.05 -20.56 6.07
CA ILE A 155 27.56 -21.80 5.49
C ILE A 155 28.45 -22.22 4.29
N ASP A 156 28.74 -21.29 3.40
CA ASP A 156 29.62 -21.56 2.24
C ASP A 156 31.03 -21.98 2.70
N GLY A 157 31.56 -21.37 3.75
CA GLY A 157 32.81 -21.76 4.37
C GLY A 157 32.80 -23.21 4.88
N LEU A 158 31.76 -23.57 5.66
CA LEU A 158 31.59 -24.93 6.20
C LEU A 158 31.41 -25.97 5.08
N LEU A 159 30.66 -25.67 4.04
CA LEU A 159 30.48 -26.55 2.89
C LEU A 159 31.79 -26.76 2.12
N ASN A 160 32.59 -25.73 1.96
CA ASN A 160 33.88 -25.82 1.31
C ASN A 160 34.88 -26.70 2.14
N ASP A 161 34.87 -26.52 3.46
CA ASP A 161 35.73 -27.33 4.35
C ASP A 161 35.26 -28.79 4.40
N TYR A 162 33.97 -29.03 4.41
CA TYR A 162 33.42 -30.40 4.30
C TYR A 162 33.82 -31.07 2.98
N ASN A 163 33.72 -30.37 1.86
CA ASN A 163 34.10 -30.89 0.55
C ASN A 163 35.62 -31.20 0.43
N LYS A 164 36.47 -30.41 1.10
CA LYS A 164 37.90 -30.65 1.14
C LYS A 164 38.22 -31.88 1.96
N ASN A 165 37.57 -32.03 3.11
CA ASN A 165 37.80 -33.18 4.01
C ASN A 165 37.29 -34.50 3.43
N THR A 166 36.18 -34.51 2.70
CA THR A 166 35.63 -35.71 2.05
C THR A 166 36.51 -36.17 0.87
N LYS A 167 37.13 -35.24 0.12
CA LYS A 167 38.08 -35.63 -0.94
C LYS A 167 39.40 -36.20 -0.44
N GLY A 168 39.76 -35.90 0.81
CA GLY A 168 40.94 -36.46 1.44
C GLY A 168 40.75 -37.90 1.99
N SER A 169 39.52 -38.31 2.23
CA SER A 169 39.22 -39.62 2.84
C SER A 169 39.02 -40.80 1.85
N THR A 170 39.01 -40.51 0.53
CA THR A 170 38.75 -41.54 -0.49
C THR A 170 40.01 -42.24 -1.01
N SER A 171 41.19 -41.92 -0.47
CA SER A 171 42.46 -42.51 -0.99
C SER A 171 43.10 -43.57 -0.11
N SER A 172 42.35 -44.20 0.82
CA SER A 172 42.91 -45.29 1.65
C SER A 172 41.99 -46.51 1.82
N LEU A 173 41.34 -46.96 0.76
CA LEU A 173 40.81 -48.31 0.67
C LEU A 173 41.73 -49.12 -0.25
N VAL A 174 42.88 -49.51 0.29
CA VAL A 174 43.70 -50.56 -0.31
C VAL A 174 43.10 -51.90 0.12
N TYR A 175 42.58 -52.64 -0.84
CA TYR A 175 42.20 -54.07 -0.65
C TYR A 175 43.45 -54.92 -0.45
N TYR A 176 43.47 -55.68 0.62
CA TYR A 176 44.27 -56.88 0.77
C TYR A 176 43.44 -58.11 0.39
#